data_cea114df7e69be77250060f2f48333e9
#
_entry.id   cea114df7e69be77250060f2f48333e9
#
_cell.length_a   1.000
_cell.length_b   1.000
_cell.length_c   1.000
_cell.angle_alpha   90.00
_cell.angle_beta   90.00
_cell.angle_gamma   90.00
#
_symmetry.space_group_name_H-M   'P 1'
#
loop_
_entity.id
_entity.type
_entity.pdbx_description
1 polymer ?
#
loop_
_entity_poly.entity_id
_entity_poly.type
_entity_poly.pdbx_seq_one_letter_code
_entity_poly.pdbx_strand_id
1 'polypeptide(L)'
;CILSDAIDVMKTVEVVAAVVIKDGKVFATQRGYGEWQGWWEFPGGKIEPGESRDIALKREIQEEVGVDITIENLLCTTEYDYPSFHLTMHCYLCSIASGEIELREHKSALWLTSDRLKDVAWLPADKEVIDKLRSL
;
A
#
# COMPACT_ATOMS: atom_id res chain seq x y z
N CYS A 1 7.27 -0.63 8.72
CA CYS A 1 6.47 0.40 8.09
C CYS A 1 7.32 1.40 7.30
N ILE A 2 6.84 1.81 6.14
CA ILE A 2 7.57 2.71 5.24
C ILE A 2 8.00 4.00 5.93
N LEU A 3 7.06 4.66 6.61
CA LEU A 3 7.31 5.97 7.22
C LEU A 3 8.23 5.92 8.44
N SER A 4 8.21 4.81 9.18
CA SER A 4 9.04 4.69 10.38
C SER A 4 10.53 4.49 10.07
N ASP A 5 10.85 4.07 8.84
CA ASP A 5 12.24 3.83 8.42
C ASP A 5 12.88 5.08 7.80
N ALA A 6 12.12 6.11 7.55
CA ALA A 6 12.60 7.31 6.86
C ALA A 6 13.26 8.28 7.84
N ILE A 7 14.51 8.03 8.16
CA ILE A 7 15.27 8.82 9.14
C ILE A 7 16.19 9.86 8.49
N ASP A 8 16.50 9.71 7.22
CA ASP A 8 17.40 10.62 6.51
C ASP A 8 16.63 11.71 5.80
N VAL A 9 17.02 12.97 6.05
CA VAL A 9 16.45 14.13 5.39
C VAL A 9 16.81 14.10 3.91
N MET A 10 15.86 14.41 3.04
CA MET A 10 16.05 14.48 1.58
C MET A 10 16.32 13.15 0.90
N LYS A 11 16.15 12.06 1.61
CA LYS A 11 16.27 10.72 1.04
C LYS A 11 15.07 10.42 0.16
N THR A 12 15.32 9.74 -0.98
CA THR A 12 14.24 9.20 -1.80
C THR A 12 13.99 7.74 -1.40
N VAL A 13 12.73 7.42 -1.12
CA VAL A 13 12.32 6.06 -0.77
C VAL A 13 11.40 5.55 -1.87
N GLU A 14 11.79 4.44 -2.49
CA GLU A 14 10.99 3.80 -3.53
C GLU A 14 10.28 2.59 -2.97
N VAL A 15 8.95 2.55 -3.13
CA VAL A 15 8.10 1.51 -2.57
C VAL A 15 7.11 0.98 -3.60
N VAL A 16 6.54 -0.18 -3.30
CA VAL A 16 5.46 -0.77 -4.07
C VAL A 16 4.25 -0.96 -3.16
N ALA A 17 3.06 -0.84 -3.72
CA ALA A 17 1.82 -1.02 -2.98
C ALA A 17 0.82 -1.83 -3.80
N ALA A 18 0.03 -2.66 -3.11
CA ALA A 18 -0.98 -3.50 -3.73
C ALA A 18 -2.37 -2.93 -3.50
N VAL A 19 -3.07 -2.64 -4.59
CA VAL A 19 -4.49 -2.33 -4.56
C VAL A 19 -5.21 -3.65 -4.84
N VAL A 20 -5.52 -4.38 -3.78
CA VAL A 20 -6.14 -5.70 -3.89
C VAL A 20 -7.64 -5.54 -4.05
N ILE A 21 -8.18 -6.07 -5.14
CA ILE A 21 -9.61 -5.98 -5.45
C ILE A 21 -10.22 -7.37 -5.39
N LYS A 22 -11.35 -7.47 -4.68
CA LYS A 22 -12.11 -8.71 -4.58
C LYS A 22 -13.59 -8.36 -4.45
N ASP A 23 -14.42 -8.97 -5.30
CA ASP A 23 -15.87 -8.76 -5.29
C ASP A 23 -16.25 -7.26 -5.38
N GLY A 24 -15.51 -6.49 -6.18
CA GLY A 24 -15.76 -5.07 -6.36
C GLY A 24 -15.33 -4.20 -5.21
N LYS A 25 -14.60 -4.74 -4.25
CA LYS A 25 -14.13 -4.00 -3.06
C LYS A 25 -12.61 -3.92 -3.03
N VAL A 26 -12.12 -2.84 -2.45
CA VAL A 26 -10.69 -2.54 -2.32
C VAL A 26 -10.24 -2.81 -0.89
N PHE A 27 -9.11 -3.49 -0.73
CA PHE A 27 -8.54 -3.81 0.57
C PHE A 27 -7.73 -2.64 1.11
N ALA A 28 -8.10 -2.13 2.28
CA ALA A 28 -7.42 -1.03 2.96
C ALA A 28 -6.93 -1.49 4.32
N THR A 29 -5.73 -1.04 4.72
CA THR A 29 -5.13 -1.40 6.00
C THR A 29 -4.85 -0.17 6.84
N GLN A 30 -5.03 -0.31 8.17
CA GLN A 30 -4.81 0.77 9.12
C GLN A 30 -3.48 0.57 9.85
N ARG A 31 -2.65 1.59 9.86
CA ARG A 31 -1.34 1.55 10.52
C ARG A 31 -1.51 1.37 12.03
N GLY A 32 -0.78 0.42 12.59
CA GLY A 32 -0.87 0.04 14.00
C GLY A 32 0.14 0.70 14.92
N TYR A 33 1.17 1.36 14.40
CA TYR A 33 2.24 1.94 15.21
C TYR A 33 3.00 3.03 14.45
N GLY A 34 3.86 3.75 15.16
CA GLY A 34 4.74 4.77 14.57
C GLY A 34 4.04 6.07 14.25
N GLU A 35 4.72 6.90 13.46
CA GLU A 35 4.11 8.10 12.89
C GLU A 35 2.94 7.67 12.02
N TRP A 36 1.91 8.48 11.98
CA TRP A 36 0.71 8.19 11.19
C TRP A 36 -0.09 6.99 11.70
N GLN A 37 0.10 6.59 12.97
CA GLN A 37 -0.72 5.55 13.57
C GLN A 37 -2.21 5.91 13.45
N GLY A 38 -3.02 4.93 13.04
CA GLY A 38 -4.46 5.14 12.85
C GLY A 38 -4.84 5.62 11.46
N TRP A 39 -3.88 6.04 10.63
CA TRP A 39 -4.14 6.40 9.25
C TRP A 39 -4.20 5.15 8.38
N TRP A 40 -4.81 5.26 7.21
CA TRP A 40 -5.04 4.15 6.31
C TRP A 40 -4.13 4.19 5.10
N GLU A 41 -3.76 3.02 4.59
CA GLU A 41 -2.86 2.87 3.45
C GLU A 41 -3.18 1.60 2.67
N PHE A 42 -2.62 1.47 1.47
CA PHE A 42 -2.59 0.19 0.77
C PHE A 42 -1.38 -0.60 1.26
N PRO A 43 -1.50 -1.93 1.44
CA PRO A 43 -0.37 -2.72 1.91
C PRO A 43 0.76 -2.74 0.89
N GLY A 44 1.98 -2.80 1.36
CA GLY A 44 3.19 -2.80 0.54
C GLY A 44 4.40 -2.41 1.35
N GLY A 45 5.50 -2.08 0.68
CA GLY A 45 6.72 -1.69 1.36
C GLY A 45 7.86 -1.38 0.41
N LYS A 46 9.05 -1.27 0.98
CA LYS A 46 10.26 -0.91 0.25
C LYS A 46 10.73 -2.01 -0.69
N ILE A 47 11.27 -1.59 -1.84
CA ILE A 47 11.97 -2.50 -2.74
C ILE A 47 13.39 -2.67 -2.19
N GLU A 48 13.79 -3.91 -1.96
CA GLU A 48 15.14 -4.20 -1.46
C GLU A 48 16.14 -4.30 -2.63
N PRO A 49 17.45 -4.08 -2.34
CA PRO A 49 18.46 -4.17 -3.39
C PRO A 49 18.38 -5.52 -4.13
N GLY A 50 18.39 -5.46 -5.46
CA GLY A 50 18.33 -6.65 -6.29
C GLY A 50 16.96 -7.22 -6.55
N GLU A 51 15.91 -6.68 -5.91
CA GLU A 51 14.54 -7.12 -6.16
C GLU A 51 13.90 -6.34 -7.32
N SER A 52 13.08 -7.04 -8.11
CA SER A 52 12.17 -6.38 -9.02
C SER A 52 10.96 -5.88 -8.23
N ARG A 53 10.17 -4.99 -8.82
CA ARG A 53 8.93 -4.51 -8.20
C ARG A 53 7.98 -5.65 -7.88
N ASP A 54 7.82 -6.60 -8.80
CA ASP A 54 6.93 -7.74 -8.64
C ASP A 54 7.33 -8.62 -7.45
N ILE A 55 8.61 -8.93 -7.34
CA ILE A 55 9.13 -9.74 -6.25
C ILE A 55 8.96 -9.02 -4.92
N ALA A 56 9.30 -7.73 -4.88
CA ALA A 56 9.15 -6.92 -3.67
C ALA A 56 7.71 -6.88 -3.20
N LEU A 57 6.77 -6.66 -4.12
CA LEU A 57 5.36 -6.55 -3.76
C LEU A 57 4.81 -7.87 -3.23
N LYS A 58 5.12 -8.98 -3.90
CA LYS A 58 4.68 -10.30 -3.44
C LYS A 58 5.25 -10.63 -2.06
N ARG A 59 6.52 -10.32 -1.84
CA ARG A 59 7.17 -10.53 -0.55
C ARG A 59 6.51 -9.70 0.55
N GLU A 60 6.31 -8.40 0.30
CA GLU A 60 5.71 -7.51 1.30
C GLU A 60 4.29 -7.93 1.67
N ILE A 61 3.49 -8.32 0.70
CA ILE A 61 2.11 -8.75 0.97
C ILE A 61 2.12 -10.06 1.76
N GLN A 62 3.00 -10.99 1.44
CA GLN A 62 3.12 -12.23 2.20
C GLN A 62 3.53 -11.95 3.65
N GLU A 63 4.48 -11.04 3.86
CA GLU A 63 4.94 -10.66 5.20
C GLU A 63 3.87 -9.96 6.02
N GLU A 64 3.10 -9.06 5.40
CA GLU A 64 2.14 -8.23 6.11
C GLU A 64 0.78 -8.87 6.31
N VAL A 65 0.28 -9.60 5.32
CA VAL A 65 -1.09 -10.13 5.34
C VAL A 65 -1.20 -11.62 5.03
N GLY A 66 -0.08 -12.29 4.76
CA GLY A 66 -0.05 -13.75 4.66
C GLY A 66 -0.71 -14.37 3.43
N VAL A 67 -0.95 -13.60 2.38
CA VAL A 67 -1.56 -14.13 1.15
C VAL A 67 -0.62 -14.00 -0.03
N ASP A 68 -0.84 -14.84 -1.04
CA ASP A 68 -0.19 -14.74 -2.34
C ASP A 68 -1.09 -13.97 -3.27
N ILE A 69 -0.51 -13.00 -3.97
CA ILE A 69 -1.27 -12.16 -4.91
C ILE A 69 -0.88 -12.42 -6.35
N THR A 70 -1.81 -12.14 -7.25
CA THR A 70 -1.54 -12.02 -8.67
C THR A 70 -1.50 -10.54 -8.99
N ILE A 71 -0.38 -10.07 -9.57
CA ILE A 71 -0.23 -8.67 -9.98
C ILE A 71 -0.82 -8.56 -11.38
N GLU A 72 -1.89 -7.77 -11.52
CA GLU A 72 -2.60 -7.63 -12.79
C GLU A 72 -1.94 -6.58 -13.68
N ASN A 73 -1.89 -5.32 -13.21
CA ASN A 73 -1.28 -4.24 -13.98
C ASN A 73 -0.96 -3.06 -13.08
N LEU A 74 -0.08 -2.19 -13.58
CA LEU A 74 0.26 -0.96 -12.88
C LEU A 74 -0.91 0.01 -12.95
N LEU A 75 -1.40 0.45 -11.80
CA LEU A 75 -2.46 1.45 -11.71
C LEU A 75 -1.89 2.85 -11.89
N CYS A 76 -0.87 3.19 -11.11
CA CYS A 76 -0.22 4.51 -11.15
C CYS A 76 1.08 4.49 -10.36
N THR A 77 1.92 5.50 -10.63
CA THR A 77 3.09 5.80 -9.80
C THR A 77 2.85 7.18 -9.21
N THR A 78 2.89 7.29 -7.89
CA THR A 78 2.69 8.55 -7.18
C THR A 78 3.99 9.00 -6.54
N GLU A 79 4.14 10.31 -6.38
CA GLU A 79 5.28 10.90 -5.69
C GLU A 79 4.77 11.90 -4.66
N TYR A 80 5.37 11.88 -3.48
CA TYR A 80 4.96 12.76 -2.41
C TYR A 80 6.16 13.13 -1.53
N ASP A 81 6.25 14.41 -1.18
CA ASP A 81 7.29 14.90 -0.27
C ASP A 81 6.77 14.92 1.16
N TYR A 82 7.23 13.97 1.96
CA TYR A 82 7.03 13.99 3.41
C TYR A 82 8.12 14.87 4.03
N PRO A 83 7.95 15.33 5.27
CA PRO A 83 8.93 16.25 5.87
C PRO A 83 10.39 15.77 5.85
N SER A 84 10.63 14.47 5.95
CA SER A 84 11.98 13.92 6.03
C SER A 84 12.43 13.13 4.81
N PHE A 85 11.57 12.94 3.81
CA PHE A 85 11.95 12.17 2.62
C PHE A 85 10.97 12.37 1.47
N HIS A 86 11.46 12.03 0.26
CA HIS A 86 10.63 11.98 -0.94
C HIS A 86 10.20 10.53 -1.18
N LEU A 87 8.90 10.30 -1.34
CA LEU A 87 8.34 8.97 -1.61
C LEU A 87 7.99 8.81 -3.08
N THR A 88 8.46 7.72 -3.68
CA THR A 88 7.99 7.26 -4.99
C THR A 88 7.29 5.93 -4.78
N MET A 89 6.00 5.85 -5.08
CA MET A 89 5.19 4.68 -4.83
C MET A 89 4.56 4.14 -6.11
N HIS A 90 4.88 2.89 -6.44
CA HIS A 90 4.31 2.19 -7.60
C HIS A 90 3.15 1.33 -7.13
N CYS A 91 1.95 1.66 -7.57
CA CYS A 91 0.71 0.99 -7.15
C CYS A 91 0.20 0.05 -8.23
N TYR A 92 0.00 -1.20 -7.87
CA TYR A 92 -0.45 -2.23 -8.79
C TYR A 92 -1.84 -2.74 -8.41
N LEU A 93 -2.69 -2.95 -9.43
CA LEU A 93 -3.94 -3.65 -9.24
C LEU A 93 -3.62 -5.13 -9.08
N CYS A 94 -4.15 -5.73 -8.03
CA CYS A 94 -3.86 -7.11 -7.67
C CYS A 94 -5.12 -7.88 -7.30
N SER A 95 -5.03 -9.20 -7.37
CA SER A 95 -6.05 -10.11 -6.86
C SER A 95 -5.39 -11.12 -5.92
N ILE A 96 -6.19 -11.74 -5.06
CA ILE A 96 -5.68 -12.80 -4.17
C ILE A 96 -5.62 -14.09 -4.96
N ALA A 97 -4.42 -14.67 -5.08
CA ALA A 97 -4.21 -15.94 -5.75
C ALA A 97 -4.47 -17.11 -4.81
N SER A 98 -4.02 -17.01 -3.56
CA SER A 98 -4.22 -18.06 -2.55
C SER A 98 -4.00 -17.52 -1.15
N GLY A 99 -4.50 -18.24 -0.15
CA GLY A 99 -4.34 -17.91 1.25
C GLY A 99 -5.49 -17.11 1.83
N GLU A 100 -5.47 -16.97 3.14
CA GLU A 100 -6.45 -16.18 3.88
C GLU A 100 -5.74 -14.99 4.52
N ILE A 101 -6.38 -13.83 4.50
CA ILE A 101 -5.82 -12.61 5.07
C ILE A 101 -5.61 -12.75 6.57
N GLU A 102 -4.39 -12.44 7.01
CA GLU A 102 -3.98 -12.45 8.40
C GLU A 102 -3.20 -11.16 8.66
N LEU A 103 -3.72 -10.31 9.54
CA LEU A 103 -3.07 -9.04 9.85
C LEU A 103 -1.88 -9.27 10.77
N ARG A 104 -0.66 -9.06 10.26
CA ARG A 104 0.58 -9.28 11.01
C ARG A 104 1.21 -8.00 11.51
N GLU A 105 0.96 -6.88 10.82
CA GLU A 105 1.58 -5.60 11.15
C GLU A 105 0.58 -4.46 11.29
N HIS A 106 -0.62 -4.60 10.76
CA HIS A 106 -1.63 -3.55 10.77
C HIS A 106 -2.62 -3.73 11.92
N LYS A 107 -3.14 -2.60 12.40
CA LYS A 107 -4.13 -2.57 13.48
C LYS A 107 -5.48 -3.10 13.03
N SER A 108 -5.87 -2.78 11.81
CA SER A 108 -7.18 -3.14 11.27
C SER A 108 -7.15 -3.17 9.75
N ALA A 109 -8.20 -3.71 9.16
CA ALA A 109 -8.37 -3.73 7.71
C ALA A 109 -9.85 -3.66 7.35
N LEU A 110 -10.13 -3.10 6.17
CA LEU A 110 -11.49 -3.00 5.65
C LEU A 110 -11.49 -3.31 4.16
N TRP A 111 -12.60 -3.89 3.71
CA TRP A 111 -12.91 -3.99 2.28
C TRP A 111 -13.89 -2.87 1.96
N LEU A 112 -13.47 -1.95 1.09
CA LEU A 112 -14.24 -0.74 0.80
C LEU A 112 -14.77 -0.77 -0.64
N THR A 113 -16.04 -0.46 -0.81
CA THR A 113 -16.61 -0.20 -2.13
C THR A 113 -16.15 1.18 -2.61
N SER A 114 -16.23 1.44 -3.92
CA SER A 114 -15.72 2.70 -4.48
C SER A 114 -16.40 3.94 -3.89
N ASP A 115 -17.66 3.84 -3.48
CA ASP A 115 -18.40 4.94 -2.86
C ASP A 115 -18.03 5.14 -1.40
N ARG A 116 -17.32 4.20 -0.78
CA ARG A 116 -16.91 4.27 0.62
C ARG A 116 -15.43 4.52 0.82
N LEU A 117 -14.68 4.75 -0.23
CA LEU A 117 -13.25 5.03 -0.13
C LEU A 117 -12.94 6.27 0.70
N LYS A 118 -13.89 7.21 0.80
CA LYS A 118 -13.74 8.43 1.59
C LYS A 118 -13.98 8.24 3.09
N ASP A 119 -14.44 7.07 3.50
CA ASP A 119 -14.83 6.82 4.88
C ASP A 119 -13.64 6.70 5.84
N VAL A 120 -12.43 6.58 5.32
CA VAL A 120 -11.22 6.43 6.13
C VAL A 120 -10.21 7.53 5.83
N ALA A 121 -9.32 7.79 6.81
CA ALA A 121 -8.29 8.81 6.68
C ALA A 121 -7.04 8.22 6.00
N TRP A 122 -6.94 8.41 4.71
CA TRP A 122 -5.81 7.91 3.92
C TRP A 122 -4.55 8.73 4.15
N LEU A 123 -3.39 8.05 4.12
CA LEU A 123 -2.10 8.74 4.09
C LEU A 123 -2.04 9.64 2.85
N PRO A 124 -1.32 10.77 2.92
CA PRO A 124 -1.29 11.73 1.81
C PRO A 124 -0.94 11.13 0.45
N ALA A 125 0.06 10.25 0.39
CA ALA A 125 0.47 9.62 -0.87
C ALA A 125 -0.62 8.72 -1.46
N ASP A 126 -1.46 8.13 -0.61
CA ASP A 126 -2.51 7.21 -1.05
C ASP A 126 -3.73 7.94 -1.61
N LYS A 127 -3.87 9.23 -1.35
CA LYS A 127 -5.01 10.01 -1.86
C LYS A 127 -5.02 10.07 -3.38
N GLU A 128 -3.86 10.18 -4.02
CA GLU A 128 -3.77 10.15 -5.49
C GLU A 128 -4.20 8.80 -6.05
N VAL A 129 -3.87 7.72 -5.33
CA VAL A 129 -4.28 6.36 -5.72
C VAL A 129 -5.80 6.24 -5.69
N ILE A 130 -6.43 6.80 -4.66
CA ILE A 130 -7.89 6.81 -4.53
C ILE A 130 -8.53 7.57 -5.69
N ASP A 131 -7.99 8.73 -6.05
CA ASP A 131 -8.50 9.52 -7.19
C ASP A 131 -8.39 8.74 -8.49
N LYS A 132 -7.30 8.02 -8.69
CA LYS A 132 -7.10 7.19 -9.87
C LYS A 132 -8.08 6.03 -9.92
N LEU A 133 -8.32 5.37 -8.79
CA LEU A 133 -9.30 4.28 -8.70
C LEU A 133 -10.70 4.75 -9.05
N ARG A 134 -11.07 5.93 -8.59
CA ARG A 134 -12.41 6.47 -8.83
C ARG A 134 -12.63 6.89 -10.29
N SER A 135 -11.56 7.04 -11.06
CA SER A 135 -11.63 7.40 -12.48
C SER A 135 -11.73 6.19 -13.42
N LEU A 136 -11.58 4.99 -12.88
CA LEU A 136 -11.67 3.76 -13.67
C LEU A 136 -13.09 3.43 -14.10
#